data_2cf5afae98274912c7a358327dec7281
#
_entry.id   2cf5afae98274912c7a358327dec7281
#
_cell.length_a   1.000
_cell.length_b   1.000
_cell.length_c   1.000
_cell.angle_alpha   90.00
_cell.angle_beta   90.00
_cell.angle_gamma   90.00
#
_symmetry.space_group_name_H-M   'P 1'
#
loop_
_entity.id
_entity.type
_entity.pdbx_description
1 polymer ?
#
loop_
_entity_poly.entity_id
_entity_poly.type
_entity_poly.pdbx_seq_one_letter_code
_entity_poly.pdbx_strand_id
1 'polypeptide(L)'
;YNILSAGKLVDGSYEYSTLVLRPGEEHDISGCKFKALPTVTYTGMPFTPVIEAEYEDRTLNEGYDYTVDYQDAVTPGIASVRITGINSFKGTKTLKFKILPPKSTLKGRKVKNENRATLTWSRPGGIYPNYEVQAAEGKDKFTKLADIQNHKLSLKVKWTSKSGCRFRIRPYISIGGKRIYGKWSNVVRLK
;
A
#
# COMPACT_ATOMS: atom_id res chain seq x y z
N TYR A 1 34.07 -20.03 16.13
CA TYR A 1 33.01 -21.01 15.80
C TYR A 1 31.79 -20.69 16.66
N ASN A 2 30.70 -20.21 16.05
CA ASN A 2 29.42 -20.11 16.76
C ASN A 2 28.58 -21.33 16.39
N ILE A 3 28.45 -22.27 17.29
CA ILE A 3 27.53 -23.41 17.15
C ILE A 3 26.20 -22.98 17.73
N LEU A 4 25.21 -22.77 16.88
CA LEU A 4 23.81 -22.66 17.30
C LEU A 4 23.20 -24.05 17.14
N SER A 5 23.00 -24.77 18.25
CA SER A 5 22.27 -26.02 18.27
C SER A 5 20.83 -25.77 18.68
N ALA A 6 19.88 -26.06 17.82
CA ALA A 6 18.48 -26.20 18.20
C ALA A 6 18.22 -27.70 18.39
N GLY A 7 17.94 -28.12 19.62
CA GLY A 7 17.58 -29.50 19.93
C GLY A 7 16.06 -29.66 19.99
N LYS A 8 15.52 -30.69 19.35
CA LYS A 8 14.13 -31.15 19.49
C LYS A 8 14.13 -32.50 20.21
N LEU A 9 13.31 -32.62 21.26
CA LEU A 9 13.12 -33.89 21.94
C LEU A 9 12.26 -34.83 21.08
N VAL A 10 12.84 -35.97 20.65
CA VAL A 10 12.14 -37.02 19.89
C VAL A 10 12.42 -38.33 20.61
N ASP A 11 11.38 -39.03 21.05
CA ASP A 11 11.42 -40.31 21.75
C ASP A 11 12.45 -40.42 22.93
N GLY A 12 12.52 -39.32 23.74
CA GLY A 12 13.41 -39.29 24.90
C GLY A 12 14.88 -39.00 24.60
N SER A 13 15.24 -38.78 23.33
CA SER A 13 16.58 -38.37 22.88
C SER A 13 16.53 -37.00 22.26
N TYR A 14 17.59 -36.18 22.49
CA TYR A 14 17.74 -34.90 21.81
C TYR A 14 18.38 -35.11 20.45
N GLU A 15 17.61 -34.83 19.39
CA GLU A 15 18.21 -34.66 18.07
C GLU A 15 18.69 -33.20 17.90
N TYR A 16 19.99 -33.08 17.69
CA TYR A 16 20.62 -31.78 17.43
C TYR A 16 20.84 -31.63 15.94
N SER A 17 20.18 -30.71 15.28
CA SER A 17 20.58 -30.26 13.97
C SER A 17 21.70 -29.23 14.13
N THR A 18 22.92 -29.62 13.86
CA THR A 18 24.06 -28.70 13.90
C THR A 18 24.19 -28.04 12.53
N LEU A 19 23.79 -26.77 12.43
CA LEU A 19 24.18 -25.94 11.29
C LEU A 19 25.64 -25.52 11.51
N VAL A 20 26.59 -26.17 10.87
CA VAL A 20 27.98 -25.71 10.83
C VAL A 20 28.05 -24.55 9.83
N LEU A 21 27.93 -23.31 10.32
CA LEU A 21 28.34 -22.16 9.52
C LEU A 21 29.87 -22.26 9.37
N ARG A 22 30.34 -22.53 8.17
CA ARG A 22 31.77 -22.50 7.87
C ARG A 22 32.26 -21.07 8.04
N PRO A 23 33.31 -20.82 8.86
CA PRO A 23 33.90 -19.51 8.95
C PRO A 23 34.41 -19.10 7.58
N GLY A 24 33.91 -17.97 7.04
CA GLY A 24 34.38 -17.38 5.79
C GLY A 24 33.44 -17.49 4.59
N GLU A 25 32.33 -18.21 4.65
CA GLU A 25 31.31 -18.09 3.59
C GLU A 25 30.40 -16.88 3.87
N GLU A 26 30.57 -15.83 3.08
CA GLU A 26 29.70 -14.66 3.08
C GLU A 26 28.71 -14.79 1.93
N HIS A 27 27.43 -14.61 2.22
CA HIS A 27 26.35 -14.66 1.24
C HIS A 27 25.82 -13.27 0.93
N ASP A 28 25.51 -12.99 -0.33
CA ASP A 28 24.89 -11.72 -0.71
C ASP A 28 23.40 -11.73 -0.36
N ILE A 29 22.98 -10.82 0.52
CA ILE A 29 21.57 -10.69 0.92
C ILE A 29 20.65 -10.38 -0.28
N SER A 30 21.18 -9.78 -1.35
CA SER A 30 20.40 -9.49 -2.55
C SER A 30 19.93 -10.74 -3.30
N GLY A 31 20.64 -11.87 -3.13
CA GLY A 31 20.30 -13.16 -3.71
C GLY A 31 19.26 -13.96 -2.92
N CYS A 32 18.93 -13.54 -1.68
CA CYS A 32 17.94 -14.20 -0.87
C CYS A 32 16.51 -14.01 -1.42
N LYS A 33 15.62 -14.95 -1.08
CA LYS A 33 14.19 -14.86 -1.40
C LYS A 33 13.51 -13.98 -0.37
N PHE A 34 12.71 -13.01 -0.85
CA PHE A 34 11.92 -12.12 -0.01
C PHE A 34 10.46 -12.22 -0.39
N LYS A 35 9.59 -12.32 0.62
CA LYS A 35 8.15 -12.24 0.40
C LYS A 35 7.75 -10.83 -0.05
N ALA A 36 6.82 -10.76 -1.00
CA ALA A 36 6.31 -9.49 -1.50
C ALA A 36 5.61 -8.69 -0.39
N LEU A 37 5.94 -7.41 -0.27
CA LEU A 37 5.35 -6.54 0.73
C LEU A 37 3.92 -6.12 0.35
N PRO A 38 3.01 -5.98 1.34
CA PRO A 38 1.61 -5.66 1.08
C PRO A 38 1.44 -4.21 0.61
N THR A 39 0.37 -3.98 -0.15
CA THR A 39 -0.15 -2.63 -0.38
C THR A 39 -1.09 -2.27 0.76
N VAL A 40 -0.85 -1.15 1.43
CA VAL A 40 -1.62 -0.70 2.60
C VAL A 40 -2.31 0.62 2.37
N THR A 41 -3.24 0.96 3.26
CA THR A 41 -3.91 2.26 3.25
C THR A 41 -3.31 3.14 4.34
N TYR A 42 -3.05 4.40 4.04
CA TYR A 42 -2.56 5.39 4.98
C TYR A 42 -3.46 5.50 6.23
N THR A 43 -2.85 5.46 7.39
CA THR A 43 -3.51 5.56 8.70
C THR A 43 -3.08 6.78 9.52
N GLY A 44 -2.04 7.49 9.08
CA GLY A 44 -1.36 8.55 9.83
C GLY A 44 -0.18 8.05 10.66
N MET A 45 -0.02 6.74 10.78
CA MET A 45 1.07 6.09 11.52
C MET A 45 2.09 5.46 10.56
N PRO A 46 3.35 5.31 10.97
CA PRO A 46 4.33 4.53 10.22
C PRO A 46 3.84 3.10 9.99
N PHE A 47 4.09 2.57 8.80
CA PHE A 47 3.85 1.17 8.47
C PHE A 47 5.19 0.49 8.20
N THR A 48 5.60 -0.39 9.11
CA THR A 48 6.86 -1.14 9.07
C THR A 48 6.54 -2.63 9.01
N PRO A 49 6.32 -3.20 7.80
CA PRO A 49 5.98 -4.61 7.65
C PRO A 49 7.15 -5.48 8.09
N VAL A 50 6.85 -6.60 8.73
CA VAL A 50 7.85 -7.64 9.02
C VAL A 50 8.41 -8.16 7.69
N ILE A 51 9.72 -8.28 7.61
CA ILE A 51 10.41 -8.83 6.43
C ILE A 51 10.55 -10.33 6.61
N GLU A 52 9.91 -11.07 5.70
CA GLU A 52 10.08 -12.52 5.60
C GLU A 52 11.14 -12.79 4.51
N ALA A 53 12.27 -13.36 4.93
CA ALA A 53 13.42 -13.63 4.06
C ALA A 53 13.90 -15.07 4.24
N GLU A 54 14.32 -15.69 3.15
CA GLU A 54 14.81 -17.06 3.10
C GLU A 54 16.09 -17.14 2.26
N TYR A 55 17.05 -17.93 2.71
CA TYR A 55 18.22 -18.32 1.97
C TYR A 55 18.32 -19.84 1.98
N GLU A 56 18.32 -20.45 0.80
CA GLU A 56 18.12 -21.89 0.63
C GLU A 56 16.83 -22.32 1.36
N ASP A 57 16.87 -23.21 2.32
CA ASP A 57 15.72 -23.67 3.08
C ASP A 57 15.69 -23.06 4.51
N ARG A 58 16.49 -22.03 4.75
CA ARG A 58 16.60 -21.37 6.06
C ARG A 58 15.88 -20.02 6.08
N THR A 59 15.00 -19.82 7.06
CA THR A 59 14.45 -18.50 7.36
C THR A 59 15.53 -17.60 7.98
N LEU A 60 15.64 -16.37 7.48
CA LEU A 60 16.57 -15.36 7.98
C LEU A 60 15.92 -14.51 9.08
N ASN A 61 16.70 -14.14 10.08
CA ASN A 61 16.26 -13.42 11.26
C ASN A 61 16.78 -11.96 11.25
N GLU A 62 15.86 -11.00 11.41
CA GLU A 62 16.21 -9.61 11.64
C GLU A 62 17.00 -9.45 12.95
N GLY A 63 18.05 -8.63 12.93
CA GLY A 63 18.96 -8.43 14.03
C GLY A 63 20.09 -9.45 14.13
N TYR A 64 20.01 -10.57 13.40
CA TYR A 64 21.08 -11.56 13.33
C TYR A 64 21.63 -11.77 11.92
N ASP A 65 20.77 -11.95 10.91
CA ASP A 65 21.17 -12.14 9.51
C ASP A 65 21.14 -10.85 8.71
N TYR A 66 20.26 -9.91 9.11
CA TYR A 66 20.09 -8.61 8.45
C TYR A 66 19.52 -7.57 9.42
N THR A 67 19.64 -6.31 9.00
CA THR A 67 18.95 -5.16 9.61
C THR A 67 18.07 -4.50 8.56
N VAL A 68 17.06 -3.70 9.01
CA VAL A 68 16.13 -2.99 8.13
C VAL A 68 16.13 -1.50 8.44
N ASP A 69 15.96 -0.69 7.38
CA ASP A 69 15.75 0.75 7.45
C ASP A 69 14.59 1.15 6.53
N TYR A 70 13.55 1.79 7.10
CA TYR A 70 12.35 2.17 6.38
C TYR A 70 12.38 3.63 5.97
N GLN A 71 12.05 3.90 4.70
CA GLN A 71 11.98 5.24 4.13
C GLN A 71 10.58 5.50 3.57
N ASP A 72 10.08 6.73 3.77
CA ASP A 72 8.75 7.18 3.31
C ASP A 72 7.58 6.31 3.80
N ALA A 73 7.75 5.62 4.92
CA ALA A 73 6.81 4.62 5.44
C ALA A 73 5.57 5.22 6.13
N VAL A 74 5.39 6.54 6.12
CA VAL A 74 4.26 7.23 6.76
C VAL A 74 3.27 7.76 5.73
N THR A 75 3.73 8.46 4.68
CA THR A 75 2.86 9.19 3.77
C THR A 75 2.36 8.33 2.60
N PRO A 76 1.17 8.62 2.03
CA PRO A 76 0.74 7.95 0.82
C PRO A 76 1.77 8.09 -0.30
N GLY A 77 2.16 6.95 -0.88
CA GLY A 77 3.23 6.92 -1.86
C GLY A 77 3.80 5.55 -2.11
N ILE A 78 5.04 5.56 -2.56
CA ILE A 78 5.89 4.39 -2.65
C ILE A 78 6.90 4.49 -1.51
N ALA A 79 6.71 3.66 -0.51
CA ALA A 79 7.66 3.47 0.58
C ALA A 79 8.68 2.40 0.21
N SER A 80 9.82 2.42 0.89
CA SER A 80 10.85 1.41 0.73
C SER A 80 11.40 0.94 2.07
N VAL A 81 11.92 -0.27 2.06
CA VAL A 81 12.74 -0.81 3.14
C VAL A 81 14.06 -1.24 2.55
N ARG A 82 15.15 -0.75 3.12
CA ARG A 82 16.50 -1.18 2.85
C ARG A 82 16.87 -2.28 3.85
N ILE A 83 17.24 -3.42 3.33
CA ILE A 83 17.69 -4.59 4.07
C ILE A 83 19.20 -4.64 3.91
N THR A 84 19.93 -4.69 5.01
CA THR A 84 21.40 -4.77 5.00
C THR A 84 21.82 -6.08 5.66
N GLY A 85 22.55 -6.90 4.96
CA GLY A 85 23.10 -8.14 5.49
C GLY A 85 24.13 -7.89 6.58
N ILE A 86 24.13 -8.74 7.59
CA ILE A 86 25.10 -8.74 8.72
C ILE A 86 25.54 -10.16 9.02
N ASN A 87 26.62 -10.31 9.77
CA ASN A 87 27.26 -11.60 10.11
C ASN A 87 27.63 -12.41 8.88
N SER A 88 26.96 -13.52 8.61
CA SER A 88 27.21 -14.37 7.42
C SER A 88 26.62 -13.81 6.12
N PHE A 89 25.94 -12.67 6.17
CA PHE A 89 25.39 -11.99 5.00
C PHE A 89 26.02 -10.62 4.82
N LYS A 90 26.17 -10.20 3.55
CA LYS A 90 26.67 -8.89 3.15
C LYS A 90 25.77 -8.26 2.08
N GLY A 91 26.07 -7.03 1.72
CA GLY A 91 25.36 -6.31 0.67
C GLY A 91 24.02 -5.75 1.16
N THR A 92 23.21 -5.31 0.22
CA THR A 92 21.92 -4.67 0.53
C THR A 92 20.85 -5.04 -0.48
N LYS A 93 19.59 -5.11 -0.01
CA LYS A 93 18.40 -5.26 -0.84
C LYS A 93 17.38 -4.18 -0.51
N THR A 94 16.78 -3.58 -1.53
CA THR A 94 15.68 -2.63 -1.32
C THR A 94 14.39 -3.23 -1.84
N LEU A 95 13.39 -3.34 -0.97
CA LEU A 95 12.02 -3.69 -1.32
C LEU A 95 11.14 -2.44 -1.29
N LYS A 96 10.09 -2.44 -2.12
CA LYS A 96 9.15 -1.32 -2.21
C LYS A 96 7.73 -1.79 -1.95
N PHE A 97 6.94 -0.92 -1.31
CA PHE A 97 5.51 -1.16 -1.09
C PHE A 97 4.71 0.13 -1.30
N LYS A 98 3.39 0.01 -1.45
CA LYS A 98 2.52 1.16 -1.70
C LYS A 98 1.71 1.49 -0.46
N ILE A 99 1.67 2.78 -0.11
CA ILE A 99 0.74 3.35 0.86
C ILE A 99 -0.31 4.14 0.07
N LEU A 100 -1.54 3.66 0.06
CA LEU A 100 -2.63 4.25 -0.71
C LEU A 100 -3.28 5.41 0.05
N PRO A 101 -3.74 6.48 -0.63
CA PRO A 101 -4.60 7.48 -0.02
C PRO A 101 -5.87 6.82 0.56
N PRO A 102 -6.34 7.23 1.75
CA PRO A 102 -7.57 6.69 2.34
C PRO A 102 -8.80 7.05 1.52
N LYS A 103 -9.83 6.22 1.64
CA LYS A 103 -11.12 6.41 0.97
C LYS A 103 -11.82 7.68 1.44
N SER A 104 -12.39 8.45 0.52
CA SER A 104 -13.27 9.59 0.80
C SER A 104 -14.74 9.16 0.82
N THR A 105 -15.57 9.91 1.56
CA THR A 105 -17.03 9.77 1.53
C THR A 105 -17.61 10.83 0.61
N LEU A 106 -18.41 10.40 -0.38
CA LEU A 106 -19.07 11.26 -1.36
C LEU A 106 -20.51 11.54 -0.93
N LYS A 107 -20.92 12.81 -1.02
CA LYS A 107 -22.31 13.28 -0.87
C LYS A 107 -22.72 14.03 -2.13
N GLY A 108 -24.02 14.02 -2.43
CA GLY A 108 -24.61 14.78 -3.55
C GLY A 108 -25.86 15.50 -3.11
N ARG A 109 -25.95 16.80 -3.43
CA ARG A 109 -27.14 17.63 -3.21
C ARG A 109 -27.70 18.08 -4.55
N LYS A 110 -28.85 17.51 -4.93
CA LYS A 110 -29.55 17.87 -6.16
C LYS A 110 -30.16 19.28 -6.08
N VAL A 111 -30.15 19.99 -7.17
CA VAL A 111 -30.95 21.21 -7.36
C VAL A 111 -32.38 20.77 -7.65
N LYS A 112 -33.35 21.39 -6.97
CA LYS A 112 -34.77 21.04 -7.12
C LYS A 112 -35.21 21.25 -8.58
N ASN A 113 -35.91 20.25 -9.12
CA ASN A 113 -36.45 20.24 -10.50
C ASN A 113 -35.41 20.36 -11.63
N GLU A 114 -34.14 20.14 -11.34
CA GLU A 114 -33.07 20.19 -12.34
C GLU A 114 -32.23 18.90 -12.33
N ASN A 115 -31.66 18.56 -13.49
CA ASN A 115 -30.65 17.50 -13.61
C ASN A 115 -29.25 18.05 -13.29
N ARG A 116 -29.14 18.72 -12.15
CA ARG A 116 -27.92 19.34 -11.62
C ARG A 116 -27.75 19.01 -10.16
N ALA A 117 -26.51 18.95 -9.71
CA ALA A 117 -26.17 18.73 -8.32
C ALA A 117 -24.82 19.35 -7.94
N THR A 118 -24.62 19.52 -6.66
CA THR A 118 -23.29 19.72 -6.09
C THR A 118 -22.87 18.43 -5.41
N LEU A 119 -21.78 17.87 -5.89
CA LEU A 119 -21.06 16.79 -5.21
C LEU A 119 -20.10 17.40 -4.20
N THR A 120 -20.03 16.82 -3.02
CA THR A 120 -19.06 17.18 -1.97
C THR A 120 -18.46 15.93 -1.38
N TRP A 121 -17.23 16.01 -0.88
CA TRP A 121 -16.57 14.85 -0.28
C TRP A 121 -15.66 15.23 0.88
N SER A 122 -15.39 14.26 1.73
CA SER A 122 -14.49 14.42 2.85
C SER A 122 -13.03 14.39 2.42
N ARG A 123 -12.21 15.18 3.11
CA ARG A 123 -10.75 15.06 3.05
C ARG A 123 -10.33 13.88 3.92
N PRO A 124 -9.65 12.86 3.37
CA PRO A 124 -9.27 11.71 4.16
C PRO A 124 -7.98 11.97 4.96
N GLY A 125 -8.00 11.63 6.24
CA GLY A 125 -6.81 11.47 7.08
C GLY A 125 -5.83 12.65 7.15
N GLY A 126 -6.30 13.90 6.98
CA GLY A 126 -5.42 15.08 7.03
C GLY A 126 -4.49 15.28 5.84
N ILE A 127 -4.48 14.37 4.85
CA ILE A 127 -3.70 14.52 3.62
C ILE A 127 -4.44 15.38 2.58
N TYR A 128 -3.72 15.86 1.57
CA TYR A 128 -4.23 16.72 0.50
C TYR A 128 -4.13 16.05 -0.88
N PRO A 129 -4.88 14.95 -1.14
CA PRO A 129 -4.85 14.29 -2.42
C PRO A 129 -5.61 15.08 -3.49
N ASN A 130 -5.34 14.74 -4.74
CA ASN A 130 -6.22 15.04 -5.85
C ASN A 130 -7.33 13.99 -5.95
N TYR A 131 -8.36 14.25 -6.77
CA TYR A 131 -9.49 13.32 -6.91
C TYR A 131 -9.84 13.06 -8.36
N GLU A 132 -10.04 11.79 -8.68
CA GLU A 132 -10.70 11.39 -9.93
C GLU A 132 -12.20 11.22 -9.65
N VAL A 133 -13.02 11.92 -10.41
CA VAL A 133 -14.48 11.82 -10.38
C VAL A 133 -14.94 11.02 -11.58
N GLN A 134 -15.82 10.05 -11.36
CA GLN A 134 -16.47 9.29 -12.43
C GLN A 134 -17.99 9.42 -12.33
N ALA A 135 -18.62 9.39 -13.50
CA ALA A 135 -20.06 9.38 -13.66
C ALA A 135 -20.53 8.21 -14.53
N ALA A 136 -21.79 7.81 -14.34
CA ALA A 136 -22.46 6.83 -15.16
C ALA A 136 -23.95 7.20 -15.25
N GLU A 137 -24.44 7.54 -16.44
CA GLU A 137 -25.86 7.82 -16.68
C GLU A 137 -26.66 6.52 -16.83
N GLY A 138 -27.84 6.49 -16.26
CA GLY A 138 -28.73 5.31 -16.35
C GLY A 138 -28.02 4.01 -15.96
N LYS A 139 -27.91 3.08 -16.93
CA LYS A 139 -27.26 1.76 -16.79
C LYS A 139 -25.82 1.72 -17.30
N ASP A 140 -25.28 2.82 -17.82
CA ASP A 140 -23.95 2.88 -18.44
C ASP A 140 -22.83 2.53 -17.47
N LYS A 141 -21.66 2.22 -18.01
CA LYS A 141 -20.43 2.04 -17.23
C LYS A 141 -19.90 3.38 -16.73
N PHE A 142 -19.22 3.36 -15.61
CA PHE A 142 -18.54 4.54 -15.10
C PHE A 142 -17.43 5.01 -16.04
N THR A 143 -17.50 6.27 -16.43
CA THR A 143 -16.48 6.96 -17.22
C THR A 143 -15.91 8.15 -16.43
N LYS A 144 -14.71 8.54 -16.75
CA LYS A 144 -14.06 9.69 -16.10
C LYS A 144 -14.81 10.98 -16.47
N LEU A 145 -15.26 11.70 -15.44
CA LEU A 145 -15.91 13.00 -15.59
C LEU A 145 -14.91 14.14 -15.37
N ALA A 146 -14.08 14.07 -14.35
CA ALA A 146 -13.14 15.11 -14.01
C ALA A 146 -11.95 14.62 -13.19
N ASP A 147 -10.84 15.36 -13.28
CA ASP A 147 -9.75 15.37 -12.31
C ASP A 147 -9.86 16.66 -11.47
N ILE A 148 -9.93 16.51 -10.17
CA ILE A 148 -10.02 17.62 -9.23
C ILE A 148 -8.67 17.78 -8.54
N GLN A 149 -8.09 18.95 -8.76
CA GLN A 149 -6.80 19.35 -8.18
C GLN A 149 -6.98 20.47 -7.16
N ASN A 150 -5.87 20.94 -6.61
CA ASN A 150 -5.83 22.10 -5.71
C ASN A 150 -6.74 21.95 -4.49
N HIS A 151 -6.84 20.71 -3.97
CA HIS A 151 -7.53 20.41 -2.72
C HIS A 151 -9.03 20.76 -2.67
N LYS A 152 -9.66 20.98 -3.83
CA LYS A 152 -11.10 21.20 -3.91
C LYS A 152 -11.87 19.97 -3.42
N LEU A 153 -12.93 20.20 -2.65
CA LEU A 153 -13.77 19.16 -2.05
C LEU A 153 -15.21 19.20 -2.59
N SER A 154 -15.42 19.85 -3.72
CA SER A 154 -16.73 19.93 -4.37
C SER A 154 -16.62 20.03 -5.88
N LEU A 155 -17.69 19.61 -6.56
CA LEU A 155 -17.87 19.72 -8.01
C LEU A 155 -19.36 19.92 -8.33
N LYS A 156 -19.67 20.95 -9.13
CA LYS A 156 -21.01 21.08 -9.72
C LYS A 156 -21.10 20.16 -10.95
N VAL A 157 -22.14 19.36 -11.02
CA VAL A 157 -22.38 18.39 -12.10
C VAL A 157 -23.76 18.57 -12.71
N LYS A 158 -23.90 18.17 -13.97
CA LYS A 158 -25.17 18.04 -14.69
C LYS A 158 -25.20 16.71 -15.42
N TRP A 159 -26.41 16.23 -15.74
CA TRP A 159 -26.61 15.01 -16.53
C TRP A 159 -27.84 15.16 -17.43
N THR A 160 -27.95 14.30 -18.44
CA THR A 160 -29.01 14.36 -19.45
C THR A 160 -30.04 13.24 -19.31
N SER A 161 -29.62 12.09 -18.79
CA SER A 161 -30.47 10.92 -18.64
C SER A 161 -31.65 11.16 -17.69
N LYS A 162 -32.87 10.86 -18.17
CA LYS A 162 -34.09 10.83 -17.33
C LYS A 162 -34.02 9.75 -16.23
N SER A 163 -33.22 8.72 -16.44
CA SER A 163 -32.98 7.65 -15.44
C SER A 163 -32.04 8.07 -14.31
N GLY A 164 -31.49 9.29 -14.39
CA GLY A 164 -30.56 9.83 -13.43
C GLY A 164 -29.10 9.48 -13.71
N CYS A 165 -28.24 9.84 -12.78
CA CYS A 165 -26.80 9.63 -12.87
C CYS A 165 -26.21 9.11 -11.56
N ARG A 166 -25.18 8.28 -11.68
CA ARG A 166 -24.41 7.73 -10.57
C ARG A 166 -23.02 8.35 -10.57
N PHE A 167 -22.54 8.70 -9.40
CA PHE A 167 -21.24 9.32 -9.22
C PHE A 167 -20.42 8.56 -8.20
N ARG A 168 -19.09 8.49 -8.42
CA ARG A 168 -18.11 8.03 -7.45
C ARG A 168 -16.81 8.81 -7.59
N ILE A 169 -16.03 8.87 -6.55
CA ILE A 169 -14.71 9.48 -6.55
C ILE A 169 -13.67 8.54 -5.95
N ARG A 170 -12.42 8.78 -6.29
CA ARG A 170 -11.28 8.23 -5.56
C ARG A 170 -10.18 9.26 -5.41
N PRO A 171 -9.51 9.32 -4.26
CA PRO A 171 -8.33 10.15 -4.09
C PRO A 171 -7.15 9.56 -4.86
N TYR A 172 -6.22 10.41 -5.28
CA TYR A 172 -4.92 9.99 -5.79
C TYR A 172 -3.83 10.97 -5.44
N ILE A 173 -2.60 10.49 -5.41
CA ILE A 173 -1.38 11.30 -5.40
C ILE A 173 -0.59 11.01 -6.67
N SER A 174 0.30 11.92 -7.06
CA SER A 174 1.17 11.76 -8.22
C SER A 174 2.62 11.77 -7.76
N ILE A 175 3.38 10.75 -8.15
CA ILE A 175 4.81 10.62 -7.88
C ILE A 175 5.50 10.25 -9.18
N GLY A 176 6.46 11.05 -9.63
CA GLY A 176 7.17 10.82 -10.88
C GLY A 176 6.23 10.67 -12.09
N GLY A 177 5.15 11.45 -12.17
CA GLY A 177 4.16 11.37 -13.25
C GLY A 177 3.18 10.19 -13.16
N LYS A 178 3.37 9.25 -12.23
CA LYS A 178 2.48 8.11 -12.02
C LYS A 178 1.49 8.38 -10.89
N ARG A 179 0.22 7.95 -11.07
CA ARG A 179 -0.82 8.11 -10.06
C ARG A 179 -0.93 6.88 -9.17
N ILE A 180 -0.99 7.12 -7.87
CA ILE A 180 -1.30 6.12 -6.85
C ILE A 180 -2.70 6.43 -6.34
N TYR A 181 -3.62 5.54 -6.63
CA TYR A 181 -5.03 5.72 -6.33
C TYR A 181 -5.42 5.05 -5.01
N GLY A 182 -6.25 5.75 -4.22
CA GLY A 182 -7.01 5.15 -3.15
C GLY A 182 -8.23 4.38 -3.67
N LYS A 183 -8.97 3.76 -2.74
CA LYS A 183 -10.21 3.03 -3.05
C LYS A 183 -11.32 4.01 -3.47
N TRP A 184 -12.28 3.51 -4.28
CA TRP A 184 -13.48 4.26 -4.64
C TRP A 184 -14.35 4.59 -3.42
N SER A 185 -14.98 5.76 -3.44
CA SER A 185 -16.02 6.17 -2.48
C SER A 185 -17.26 5.28 -2.56
N ASN A 186 -18.22 5.53 -1.68
CA ASN A 186 -19.61 5.15 -1.94
C ASN A 186 -20.10 5.74 -3.25
N VAL A 187 -21.10 5.11 -3.87
CA VAL A 187 -21.79 5.62 -5.06
C VAL A 187 -22.96 6.50 -4.63
N VAL A 188 -22.99 7.73 -5.14
CA VAL A 188 -24.14 8.62 -5.02
C VAL A 188 -25.01 8.46 -6.28
N ARG A 189 -26.33 8.28 -6.09
CA ARG A 189 -27.32 8.17 -7.14
C ARG A 189 -28.25 9.36 -7.07
N LEU A 190 -28.40 10.09 -8.19
CA LEU A 190 -29.25 11.26 -8.32
C LEU A 190 -30.19 11.06 -9.52
N LYS A 191 -31.47 11.29 -9.29
CA LYS A 191 -32.53 11.19 -10.31
C LYS A 191 -33.20 12.53 -10.49
#